data_bff507a53f8b22ef8d4194d9a751cbd9
#
_entry.id   bff507a53f8b22ef8d4194d9a751cbd9
#
_cell.length_a   1.000
_cell.length_b   1.000
_cell.length_c   1.000
_cell.angle_alpha   90.00
_cell.angle_beta   90.00
_cell.angle_gamma   90.00
#
_symmetry.space_group_name_H-M   'P 1'
#
loop_
_entity.id
_entity.type
_entity.pdbx_description
1 polymer ?
#
loop_
_entity_poly.entity_id
_entity_poly.type
_entity_poly.pdbx_seq_one_letter_code
_entity_poly.pdbx_strand_id
1 'polypeptide(L)'
;MAKVKCAIIGSGNIGSDLMMKLLDNEVLEVTALIGIDAESEGLKRAEKHGVKAISNGIDGLVENPDLADIVYEATSAKAHLHNSKILKDLGKKAIDLTPAAVGPFLVPSVNLKEEEVPHLDNVNMVTCGGQATIPIVKAVSDVLKVDYAEIVASISSMSAGPGTRQNIDEFTVTTANAIREVGGAEKSKAIITLNPADPPILMRNTIHIQTSGSAEAKKGEILEALDAMVENVQSYVPGYRYKAEPVVKDDIVTVSVEVEGNGDFLPKYAGNLDIITAAAVKTGEMMAKNLLEKERV
;
A
#
# COMPACT_ATOMS: atom_id res chain seq x y z
N MET A 1 17.18 -8.20 -19.44
CA MET A 1 15.86 -8.04 -20.10
C MET A 1 15.52 -6.56 -20.10
N ALA A 2 14.69 -6.08 -21.00
CA ALA A 2 14.20 -4.70 -20.95
C ALA A 2 13.41 -4.51 -19.63
N LYS A 3 13.62 -3.39 -18.96
CA LYS A 3 12.86 -3.00 -17.77
C LYS A 3 11.94 -1.85 -18.12
N VAL A 4 10.78 -1.78 -17.47
CA VAL A 4 9.86 -0.65 -17.58
C VAL A 4 10.35 0.48 -16.70
N LYS A 5 10.41 1.68 -17.25
CA LYS A 5 10.85 2.87 -16.51
C LYS A 5 9.79 3.32 -15.52
N CYS A 6 10.22 3.62 -14.32
CA CYS A 6 9.35 4.21 -13.31
C CYS A 6 9.99 5.42 -12.64
N ALA A 7 9.14 6.36 -12.23
CA ALA A 7 9.52 7.52 -11.43
C ALA A 7 8.72 7.55 -10.13
N ILE A 8 9.26 8.21 -9.12
CA ILE A 8 8.61 8.39 -7.83
C ILE A 8 8.42 9.89 -7.60
N ILE A 9 7.19 10.33 -7.33
CA ILE A 9 6.89 11.71 -6.93
C ILE A 9 6.66 11.71 -5.42
N GLY A 10 7.53 12.41 -4.70
CA GLY A 10 7.58 12.47 -3.25
C GLY A 10 8.93 11.99 -2.71
N SER A 11 9.78 12.91 -2.25
CA SER A 11 11.14 12.62 -1.74
C SER A 11 11.21 12.38 -0.22
N GLY A 12 10.05 12.07 0.41
CA GLY A 12 9.95 11.73 1.83
C GLY A 12 10.32 10.28 2.13
N ASN A 13 9.96 9.80 3.34
CA ASN A 13 10.28 8.44 3.78
C ASN A 13 9.71 7.35 2.87
N ILE A 14 8.45 7.48 2.44
CA ILE A 14 7.79 6.52 1.53
C ILE A 14 8.50 6.47 0.18
N GLY A 15 8.76 7.64 -0.44
CA GLY A 15 9.45 7.69 -1.73
C GLY A 15 10.88 7.19 -1.66
N SER A 16 11.60 7.47 -0.57
CA SER A 16 12.94 6.95 -0.34
C SER A 16 12.94 5.42 -0.17
N ASP A 17 11.98 4.87 0.57
CA ASP A 17 11.86 3.42 0.77
C ASP A 17 11.47 2.70 -0.55
N LEU A 18 10.53 3.26 -1.31
CA LEU A 18 10.20 2.78 -2.66
C LEU A 18 11.43 2.77 -3.57
N MET A 19 12.18 3.86 -3.60
CA MET A 19 13.39 3.94 -4.41
C MET A 19 14.36 2.82 -4.04
N MET A 20 14.64 2.61 -2.75
CA MET A 20 15.55 1.56 -2.30
C MET A 20 15.08 0.17 -2.71
N LYS A 21 13.76 -0.12 -2.59
CA LYS A 21 13.19 -1.41 -3.03
C LYS A 21 13.23 -1.61 -4.54
N LEU A 22 13.23 -0.53 -5.32
CA LEU A 22 13.21 -0.58 -6.79
C LEU A 22 14.61 -0.63 -7.43
N LEU A 23 15.69 -0.29 -6.69
CA LEU A 23 17.06 -0.27 -7.26
C LEU A 23 17.46 -1.60 -7.87
N ASP A 24 17.15 -2.70 -7.21
CA ASP A 24 17.51 -4.06 -7.64
C ASP A 24 16.32 -4.84 -8.24
N ASN A 25 15.22 -4.13 -8.60
CA ASN A 25 14.04 -4.79 -9.16
C ASN A 25 14.33 -5.37 -10.56
N GLU A 26 13.79 -6.56 -10.84
CA GLU A 26 14.10 -7.29 -12.08
C GLU A 26 13.37 -6.76 -13.31
N VAL A 27 12.17 -6.16 -13.13
CA VAL A 27 11.28 -5.72 -14.23
C VAL A 27 11.05 -4.22 -14.27
N LEU A 28 11.40 -3.50 -13.21
CA LEU A 28 11.26 -2.05 -13.07
C LEU A 28 12.64 -1.39 -12.99
N GLU A 29 12.78 -0.22 -13.63
CA GLU A 29 13.94 0.65 -13.55
C GLU A 29 13.51 2.00 -12.95
N VAL A 30 13.95 2.30 -11.72
CA VAL A 30 13.70 3.61 -11.13
C VAL A 30 14.63 4.66 -11.75
N THR A 31 14.08 5.53 -12.54
CA THR A 31 14.83 6.53 -13.32
C THR A 31 14.93 7.88 -12.62
N ALA A 32 13.90 8.25 -11.83
CA ALA A 32 13.85 9.53 -11.16
C ALA A 32 13.14 9.48 -9.81
N LEU A 33 13.65 10.26 -8.86
CA LEU A 33 12.96 10.66 -7.63
C LEU A 33 12.67 12.16 -7.71
N ILE A 34 11.41 12.52 -7.60
CA ILE A 34 10.92 13.88 -7.82
C ILE A 34 10.41 14.45 -6.50
N GLY A 35 10.93 15.60 -6.11
CA GLY A 35 10.55 16.35 -4.92
C GLY A 35 10.26 17.81 -5.23
N ILE A 36 10.02 18.61 -4.21
CA ILE A 36 9.81 20.07 -4.30
C ILE A 36 10.86 20.88 -3.53
N ASP A 37 11.77 20.19 -2.84
CA ASP A 37 12.85 20.77 -2.06
C ASP A 37 14.17 20.13 -2.48
N ALA A 38 15.04 20.93 -3.14
CA ALA A 38 16.35 20.49 -3.62
C ALA A 38 17.26 20.00 -2.48
N GLU A 39 17.06 20.50 -1.27
CA GLU A 39 17.86 20.14 -0.10
C GLU A 39 17.33 18.87 0.62
N SER A 40 16.24 18.28 0.13
CA SER A 40 15.66 17.08 0.79
C SER A 40 16.65 15.90 0.81
N GLU A 41 16.69 15.20 1.95
CA GLU A 41 17.56 14.03 2.12
C GLU A 41 17.23 12.91 1.12
N GLY A 42 15.97 12.81 0.70
CA GLY A 42 15.56 11.84 -0.32
C GLY A 42 16.22 12.12 -1.68
N LEU A 43 16.22 13.36 -2.15
CA LEU A 43 16.86 13.74 -3.41
C LEU A 43 18.37 13.54 -3.36
N LYS A 44 19.04 13.95 -2.26
CA LYS A 44 20.46 13.70 -2.05
C LYS A 44 20.80 12.20 -2.07
N ARG A 45 19.90 11.36 -1.56
CA ARG A 45 20.05 9.91 -1.61
C ARG A 45 19.90 9.36 -3.03
N ALA A 46 18.91 9.86 -3.78
CA ALA A 46 18.72 9.49 -5.18
C ALA A 46 20.00 9.72 -6.00
N GLU A 47 20.62 10.88 -5.87
CA GLU A 47 21.88 11.21 -6.54
C GLU A 47 23.00 10.22 -6.19
N LYS A 48 23.12 9.83 -4.91
CA LYS A 48 24.13 8.86 -4.46
C LYS A 48 23.96 7.48 -5.07
N HIS A 49 22.72 7.12 -5.42
CA HIS A 49 22.40 5.83 -6.05
C HIS A 49 22.28 5.92 -7.58
N GLY A 50 22.61 7.08 -8.19
CA GLY A 50 22.54 7.27 -9.64
C GLY A 50 21.13 7.44 -10.19
N VAL A 51 20.14 7.66 -9.32
CA VAL A 51 18.76 7.99 -9.69
C VAL A 51 18.65 9.49 -9.90
N LYS A 52 18.00 9.92 -10.99
CA LYS A 52 17.86 11.36 -11.30
C LYS A 52 17.05 12.07 -10.22
N ALA A 53 17.64 13.03 -9.54
CA ALA A 53 16.96 13.89 -8.58
C ALA A 53 16.34 15.10 -9.31
N ILE A 54 15.06 15.37 -9.05
CA ILE A 54 14.31 16.47 -9.65
C ILE A 54 13.60 17.22 -8.52
N SER A 55 13.73 18.55 -8.47
CA SER A 55 13.23 19.36 -7.35
C SER A 55 12.11 20.35 -7.70
N ASN A 56 11.59 20.31 -8.93
CA ASN A 56 10.49 21.17 -9.40
C ASN A 56 9.12 20.44 -9.47
N GLY A 57 8.96 19.37 -8.71
CA GLY A 57 7.69 18.63 -8.63
C GLY A 57 7.29 17.99 -9.95
N ILE A 58 5.98 17.86 -10.19
CA ILE A 58 5.43 17.20 -11.39
C ILE A 58 5.91 17.87 -12.69
N ASP A 59 6.25 19.16 -12.68
CA ASP A 59 6.72 19.87 -13.85
C ASP A 59 8.01 19.24 -14.41
N GLY A 60 8.85 18.69 -13.56
CA GLY A 60 10.06 17.99 -14.00
C GLY A 60 9.77 16.72 -14.80
N LEU A 61 8.65 16.06 -14.54
CA LEU A 61 8.18 14.94 -15.37
C LEU A 61 7.52 15.44 -16.67
N VAL A 62 6.78 16.56 -16.61
CA VAL A 62 6.20 17.18 -17.81
C VAL A 62 7.28 17.60 -18.80
N GLU A 63 8.38 18.16 -18.31
CA GLU A 63 9.55 18.53 -19.12
C GLU A 63 10.30 17.31 -19.69
N ASN A 64 10.20 16.16 -19.03
CA ASN A 64 10.92 14.94 -19.39
C ASN A 64 9.98 13.70 -19.33
N PRO A 65 8.96 13.62 -20.18
CA PRO A 65 7.94 12.56 -20.10
C PRO A 65 8.48 11.14 -20.34
N ASP A 66 9.61 11.00 -21.02
CA ASP A 66 10.26 9.71 -21.29
C ASP A 66 11.00 9.10 -20.09
N LEU A 67 10.97 9.77 -18.93
CA LEU A 67 11.57 9.26 -17.72
C LEU A 67 10.78 8.09 -17.11
N ALA A 68 9.48 7.98 -17.37
CA ALA A 68 8.68 6.91 -16.76
C ALA A 68 7.47 6.53 -17.59
N ASP A 69 7.10 5.25 -17.53
CA ASP A 69 5.82 4.71 -17.99
C ASP A 69 4.88 4.51 -16.79
N ILE A 70 5.46 4.18 -15.62
CA ILE A 70 4.76 4.02 -14.34
C ILE A 70 5.25 5.06 -13.35
N VAL A 71 4.34 5.72 -12.65
CA VAL A 71 4.65 6.76 -11.65
C VAL A 71 4.08 6.36 -10.30
N TYR A 72 4.93 6.28 -9.31
CA TYR A 72 4.54 6.12 -7.91
C TYR A 72 4.33 7.50 -7.27
N GLU A 73 3.14 7.72 -6.74
CA GLU A 73 2.75 8.99 -6.12
C GLU A 73 2.80 8.85 -4.59
N ALA A 74 3.80 9.46 -3.98
CA ALA A 74 4.07 9.39 -2.54
C ALA A 74 4.08 10.78 -1.87
N THR A 75 3.24 11.69 -2.33
CA THR A 75 3.12 13.06 -1.80
C THR A 75 1.99 13.19 -0.78
N SER A 76 0.99 14.01 -1.06
CA SER A 76 -0.23 14.19 -0.25
C SER A 76 -1.48 14.00 -1.10
N ALA A 77 -2.62 13.72 -0.46
CA ALA A 77 -3.90 13.60 -1.15
C ALA A 77 -4.19 14.81 -2.04
N LYS A 78 -3.94 16.02 -1.52
CA LYS A 78 -4.16 17.26 -2.28
C LYS A 78 -3.27 17.38 -3.51
N ALA A 79 -1.98 16.99 -3.40
CA ALA A 79 -1.06 17.02 -4.52
C ALA A 79 -1.45 16.00 -5.58
N HIS A 80 -1.83 14.78 -5.17
CA HIS A 80 -2.24 13.74 -6.12
C HIS A 80 -3.50 14.12 -6.91
N LEU A 81 -4.47 14.81 -6.31
CA LEU A 81 -5.65 15.33 -7.05
C LEU A 81 -5.27 16.24 -8.24
N HIS A 82 -4.14 16.95 -8.13
CA HIS A 82 -3.59 17.75 -9.22
C HIS A 82 -2.75 16.89 -10.17
N ASN A 83 -1.80 16.14 -9.62
CA ASN A 83 -0.84 15.35 -10.39
C ASN A 83 -1.51 14.26 -11.24
N SER A 84 -2.57 13.63 -10.72
CA SER A 84 -3.29 12.56 -11.44
C SER A 84 -3.84 12.98 -12.80
N LYS A 85 -4.27 14.24 -12.92
CA LYS A 85 -4.76 14.79 -14.20
C LYS A 85 -3.61 14.93 -15.21
N ILE A 86 -2.48 15.45 -14.75
CA ILE A 86 -1.27 15.62 -15.58
C ILE A 86 -0.74 14.25 -16.02
N LEU A 87 -0.66 13.29 -15.08
CA LEU A 87 -0.22 11.93 -15.39
C LEU A 87 -1.11 11.25 -16.43
N LYS A 88 -2.42 11.43 -16.31
CA LYS A 88 -3.39 10.94 -17.30
C LYS A 88 -3.17 11.59 -18.68
N ASP A 89 -2.99 12.91 -18.73
CA ASP A 89 -2.75 13.63 -19.99
C ASP A 89 -1.42 13.22 -20.64
N LEU A 90 -0.41 12.84 -19.85
CA LEU A 90 0.86 12.29 -20.30
C LEU A 90 0.78 10.78 -20.66
N GLY A 91 -0.38 10.13 -20.47
CA GLY A 91 -0.56 8.70 -20.70
C GLY A 91 0.22 7.80 -19.75
N LYS A 92 0.55 8.28 -18.53
CA LYS A 92 1.32 7.52 -17.54
C LYS A 92 0.39 6.72 -16.63
N LYS A 93 0.83 5.51 -16.24
CA LYS A 93 0.15 4.74 -15.21
C LYS A 93 0.57 5.24 -13.84
N ALA A 94 -0.40 5.45 -12.95
CA ALA A 94 -0.17 5.97 -11.62
C ALA A 94 -0.47 4.93 -10.54
N ILE A 95 0.45 4.78 -9.59
CA ILE A 95 0.27 3.99 -8.36
C ILE A 95 0.28 4.97 -7.21
N ASP A 96 -0.92 5.25 -6.67
CA ASP A 96 -1.15 6.27 -5.66
C ASP A 96 -1.05 5.69 -4.25
N LEU A 97 -0.03 6.11 -3.49
CA LEU A 97 0.17 5.76 -2.08
C LEU A 97 -0.43 6.80 -1.13
N THR A 98 -1.11 7.81 -1.67
CA THR A 98 -1.79 8.83 -0.86
C THR A 98 -3.24 8.41 -0.57
N PRO A 99 -3.89 8.93 0.46
CA PRO A 99 -5.30 8.63 0.71
C PRO A 99 -6.26 9.46 -0.16
N ALA A 100 -5.85 9.90 -1.37
CA ALA A 100 -6.68 10.72 -2.26
C ALA A 100 -7.86 9.96 -2.90
N ALA A 101 -7.75 8.64 -3.01
CA ALA A 101 -8.79 7.78 -3.56
C ALA A 101 -9.28 8.20 -4.97
N VAL A 102 -8.35 8.57 -5.86
CA VAL A 102 -8.67 8.98 -7.24
C VAL A 102 -8.99 7.79 -8.14
N GLY A 103 -8.19 6.72 -8.02
CA GLY A 103 -8.39 5.46 -8.74
C GLY A 103 -9.10 4.41 -7.90
N PRO A 104 -9.39 3.22 -8.46
CA PRO A 104 -9.91 2.10 -7.70
C PRO A 104 -8.95 1.69 -6.59
N PHE A 105 -9.51 1.26 -5.45
CA PHE A 105 -8.72 0.71 -4.35
C PHE A 105 -8.09 -0.62 -4.74
N LEU A 106 -6.80 -0.77 -4.44
CA LEU A 106 -6.04 -1.96 -4.78
C LEU A 106 -5.27 -2.50 -3.58
N VAL A 107 -5.49 -3.78 -3.32
CA VAL A 107 -4.78 -4.60 -2.34
C VAL A 107 -4.26 -5.83 -3.06
N PRO A 108 -2.94 -5.99 -3.29
CA PRO A 108 -2.40 -7.00 -4.20
C PRO A 108 -2.87 -8.43 -3.91
N SER A 109 -2.93 -8.83 -2.64
CA SER A 109 -3.39 -10.15 -2.23
C SER A 109 -4.89 -10.41 -2.43
N VAL A 110 -5.68 -9.35 -2.76
CA VAL A 110 -7.13 -9.43 -2.84
C VAL A 110 -7.67 -9.24 -4.26
N ASN A 111 -7.30 -8.13 -4.92
CA ASN A 111 -7.92 -7.72 -6.16
C ASN A 111 -6.93 -7.28 -7.27
N LEU A 112 -5.65 -7.62 -7.15
CA LEU A 112 -4.71 -7.45 -8.25
C LEU A 112 -4.76 -8.68 -9.16
N LYS A 113 -5.52 -8.59 -10.24
CA LYS A 113 -5.68 -9.67 -11.22
C LYS A 113 -5.03 -9.30 -12.54
N GLU A 114 -4.31 -10.25 -13.14
CA GLU A 114 -3.53 -10.03 -14.36
C GLU A 114 -4.38 -9.53 -15.52
N GLU A 115 -5.60 -10.06 -15.68
CA GLU A 115 -6.54 -9.66 -16.72
C GLU A 115 -7.09 -8.25 -16.57
N GLU A 116 -7.09 -7.68 -15.34
CA GLU A 116 -7.59 -6.34 -15.07
C GLU A 116 -6.51 -5.25 -15.23
N VAL A 117 -5.23 -5.63 -15.05
CA VAL A 117 -4.07 -4.70 -15.07
C VAL A 117 -3.99 -3.83 -16.33
N PRO A 118 -4.30 -4.32 -17.55
CA PRO A 118 -4.27 -3.51 -18.76
C PRO A 118 -5.15 -2.26 -18.70
N HIS A 119 -6.23 -2.31 -17.94
CA HIS A 119 -7.26 -1.27 -17.83
C HIS A 119 -7.04 -0.31 -16.65
N LEU A 120 -5.99 -0.55 -15.83
CA LEU A 120 -5.67 0.27 -14.69
C LEU A 120 -4.72 1.41 -15.11
N ASP A 121 -5.22 2.64 -15.15
CA ASP A 121 -4.41 3.83 -15.43
C ASP A 121 -3.99 4.56 -14.15
N ASN A 122 -4.84 4.53 -13.12
CA ASN A 122 -4.54 5.05 -11.78
C ASN A 122 -5.13 4.08 -10.76
N VAL A 123 -4.32 3.62 -9.81
CA VAL A 123 -4.77 2.76 -8.72
C VAL A 123 -4.40 3.37 -7.38
N ASN A 124 -5.29 3.26 -6.41
CA ASN A 124 -5.06 3.76 -5.06
C ASN A 124 -4.69 2.61 -4.13
N MET A 125 -3.53 2.71 -3.48
CA MET A 125 -3.01 1.70 -2.55
C MET A 125 -3.68 1.75 -1.16
N VAL A 126 -4.82 2.42 -1.05
CA VAL A 126 -5.57 2.58 0.20
C VAL A 126 -4.75 3.33 1.26
N THR A 127 -4.31 2.59 2.28
CA THR A 127 -3.47 3.06 3.39
C THR A 127 -2.66 1.88 3.94
N CYS A 128 -1.65 2.16 4.75
CA CYS A 128 -0.90 1.08 5.42
C CYS A 128 -1.80 0.17 6.28
N GLY A 129 -2.78 0.77 6.99
CA GLY A 129 -3.79 0.00 7.74
C GLY A 129 -4.69 -0.81 6.84
N GLY A 130 -5.11 -0.26 5.69
CA GLY A 130 -5.89 -0.98 4.70
C GLY A 130 -5.13 -2.18 4.13
N GLN A 131 -3.88 -2.00 3.72
CA GLN A 131 -3.05 -3.09 3.21
C GLN A 131 -2.85 -4.22 4.23
N ALA A 132 -2.78 -3.87 5.52
CA ALA A 132 -2.60 -4.87 6.57
C ALA A 132 -3.90 -5.60 6.99
N THR A 133 -5.07 -5.02 6.76
CA THR A 133 -6.31 -5.51 7.38
C THR A 133 -7.38 -5.96 6.38
N ILE A 134 -7.46 -5.35 5.21
CA ILE A 134 -8.42 -5.72 4.17
C ILE A 134 -8.26 -7.19 3.73
N PRO A 135 -7.04 -7.76 3.60
CA PRO A 135 -6.86 -9.18 3.31
C PRO A 135 -7.59 -10.09 4.33
N ILE A 136 -7.50 -9.76 5.61
CA ILE A 136 -8.16 -10.52 6.68
C ILE A 136 -9.69 -10.42 6.58
N VAL A 137 -10.22 -9.22 6.34
CA VAL A 137 -11.68 -9.04 6.14
C VAL A 137 -12.15 -9.82 4.92
N LYS A 138 -11.39 -9.78 3.82
CA LYS A 138 -11.71 -10.50 2.58
C LYS A 138 -11.69 -12.00 2.78
N ALA A 139 -10.71 -12.56 3.48
CA ALA A 139 -10.65 -13.99 3.79
C ALA A 139 -11.91 -14.47 4.51
N VAL A 140 -12.42 -13.70 5.47
CA VAL A 140 -13.68 -14.03 6.16
C VAL A 140 -14.89 -13.82 5.24
N SER A 141 -14.92 -12.74 4.46
CA SER A 141 -16.05 -12.42 3.58
C SER A 141 -16.22 -13.44 2.44
N ASP A 142 -15.18 -14.16 2.06
CA ASP A 142 -15.25 -15.24 1.07
C ASP A 142 -15.90 -16.51 1.64
N VAL A 143 -15.95 -16.66 2.97
CA VAL A 143 -16.58 -17.81 3.65
C VAL A 143 -17.99 -17.48 4.13
N LEU A 144 -18.18 -16.28 4.70
CA LEU A 144 -19.46 -15.81 5.24
C LEU A 144 -19.66 -14.33 4.91
N LYS A 145 -20.92 -13.95 4.71
CA LYS A 145 -21.29 -12.53 4.58
C LYS A 145 -20.88 -11.77 5.83
N VAL A 146 -20.18 -10.64 5.63
CA VAL A 146 -19.71 -9.75 6.70
C VAL A 146 -20.65 -8.55 6.82
N ASP A 147 -21.34 -8.42 7.93
CA ASP A 147 -22.24 -7.30 8.21
C ASP A 147 -21.48 -6.06 8.68
N TYR A 148 -20.42 -6.28 9.45
CA TYR A 148 -19.58 -5.20 9.96
C TYR A 148 -18.12 -5.63 10.13
N ALA A 149 -17.21 -4.76 9.75
CA ALA A 149 -15.78 -4.93 10.05
C ALA A 149 -15.17 -3.63 10.62
N GLU A 150 -14.45 -3.76 11.71
CA GLU A 150 -13.72 -2.67 12.35
C GLU A 150 -12.24 -3.00 12.45
N ILE A 151 -11.39 -2.01 12.12
CA ILE A 151 -9.96 -2.16 12.29
C ILE A 151 -9.41 -1.09 13.24
N VAL A 152 -8.49 -1.50 14.10
CA VAL A 152 -7.70 -0.59 14.94
C VAL A 152 -6.23 -0.78 14.58
N ALA A 153 -5.69 0.17 13.83
CA ALA A 153 -4.28 0.21 13.45
C ALA A 153 -3.47 0.97 14.51
N SER A 154 -2.47 0.33 15.10
CA SER A 154 -1.54 0.96 16.02
C SER A 154 -0.15 0.97 15.40
N ILE A 155 0.38 2.16 15.13
CA ILE A 155 1.73 2.36 14.57
C ILE A 155 2.60 3.13 15.54
N SER A 156 3.92 2.97 15.46
CA SER A 156 4.84 3.79 16.23
C SER A 156 4.69 5.26 15.87
N SER A 157 4.62 6.13 16.85
CA SER A 157 4.65 7.59 16.65
C SER A 157 5.90 8.04 15.89
N MET A 158 7.01 7.32 16.01
CA MET A 158 8.27 7.60 15.30
C MET A 158 8.20 7.29 13.80
N SER A 159 7.35 6.35 13.37
CA SER A 159 7.14 6.04 11.95
C SER A 159 6.04 6.89 11.29
N ALA A 160 5.29 7.68 12.07
CA ALA A 160 4.28 8.59 11.58
C ALA A 160 4.90 9.95 11.23
N GLY A 161 5.29 10.12 9.98
CA GLY A 161 5.82 11.38 9.45
C GLY A 161 4.75 12.49 9.33
N PRO A 162 5.16 13.71 8.89
CA PRO A 162 4.24 14.84 8.71
C PRO A 162 3.05 14.50 7.81
N GLY A 163 3.27 13.76 6.70
CA GLY A 163 2.22 13.34 5.79
C GLY A 163 1.15 12.47 6.46
N THR A 164 1.56 11.47 7.24
CA THR A 164 0.61 10.62 8.00
C THR A 164 -0.21 11.44 8.98
N ARG A 165 0.43 12.35 9.71
CA ARG A 165 -0.24 13.18 10.73
C ARG A 165 -1.23 14.18 10.15
N GLN A 166 -0.94 14.71 8.96
CA GLN A 166 -1.81 15.66 8.25
C GLN A 166 -3.02 15.01 7.61
N ASN A 167 -2.95 13.70 7.31
CA ASN A 167 -3.97 12.97 6.58
C ASN A 167 -4.64 11.87 7.44
N ILE A 168 -4.76 12.08 8.78
CA ILE A 168 -5.39 11.09 9.67
C ILE A 168 -6.87 10.91 9.36
N ASP A 169 -7.60 11.98 9.04
CA ASP A 169 -9.01 11.90 8.71
C ASP A 169 -9.22 11.17 7.39
N GLU A 170 -8.43 11.49 6.37
CA GLU A 170 -8.44 10.79 5.09
C GLU A 170 -8.05 9.32 5.25
N PHE A 171 -7.09 9.00 6.13
CA PHE A 171 -6.74 7.63 6.45
C PHE A 171 -7.97 6.83 6.92
N THR A 172 -8.74 7.37 7.87
CA THR A 172 -9.89 6.66 8.45
C THR A 172 -11.01 6.47 7.43
N VAL A 173 -11.31 7.51 6.64
CA VAL A 173 -12.36 7.48 5.62
C VAL A 173 -11.99 6.53 4.48
N THR A 174 -10.78 6.67 3.93
CA THR A 174 -10.29 5.83 2.82
C THR A 174 -10.21 4.37 3.21
N THR A 175 -9.66 4.07 4.40
CA THR A 175 -9.58 2.69 4.89
C THR A 175 -10.97 2.09 5.09
N ALA A 176 -11.91 2.82 5.73
CA ALA A 176 -13.26 2.33 5.94
C ALA A 176 -13.99 2.07 4.61
N ASN A 177 -13.84 2.93 3.61
CA ASN A 177 -14.41 2.72 2.27
C ASN A 177 -13.83 1.46 1.62
N ALA A 178 -12.52 1.30 1.63
CA ALA A 178 -11.86 0.14 1.04
C ALA A 178 -12.19 -1.18 1.75
N ILE A 179 -12.44 -1.18 3.06
CA ILE A 179 -12.94 -2.36 3.79
C ILE A 179 -14.29 -2.82 3.22
N ARG A 180 -15.17 -1.87 2.82
CA ARG A 180 -16.44 -2.22 2.18
C ARG A 180 -16.24 -2.67 0.73
N GLU A 181 -15.55 -1.87 -0.05
CA GLU A 181 -15.46 -2.07 -1.50
C GLU A 181 -14.59 -3.27 -1.89
N VAL A 182 -13.47 -3.46 -1.18
CA VAL A 182 -12.49 -4.52 -1.46
C VAL A 182 -12.60 -5.66 -0.46
N GLY A 183 -12.79 -5.36 0.83
CA GLY A 183 -12.91 -6.36 1.89
C GLY A 183 -14.26 -7.08 1.93
N GLY A 184 -15.32 -6.51 1.33
CA GLY A 184 -16.64 -7.14 1.23
C GLY A 184 -17.53 -6.98 2.47
N ALA A 185 -17.22 -6.08 3.40
CA ALA A 185 -18.08 -5.78 4.55
C ALA A 185 -19.22 -4.81 4.16
N GLU A 186 -20.44 -5.01 4.69
CA GLU A 186 -21.54 -4.07 4.46
C GLU A 186 -21.31 -2.72 5.16
N LYS A 187 -20.79 -2.77 6.38
CA LYS A 187 -20.44 -1.59 7.18
C LYS A 187 -19.03 -1.73 7.70
N SER A 188 -18.38 -0.60 7.92
CA SER A 188 -16.98 -0.60 8.35
C SER A 188 -16.63 0.60 9.21
N LYS A 189 -15.55 0.45 9.97
CA LYS A 189 -14.90 1.52 10.72
C LYS A 189 -13.39 1.31 10.72
N ALA A 190 -12.65 2.39 10.63
CA ALA A 190 -11.19 2.36 10.78
C ALA A 190 -10.76 3.36 11.87
N ILE A 191 -9.82 2.93 12.70
CA ILE A 191 -9.22 3.73 13.77
C ILE A 191 -7.71 3.62 13.64
N ILE A 192 -7.01 4.73 13.78
CA ILE A 192 -5.55 4.75 13.85
C ILE A 192 -5.10 5.30 15.21
N THR A 193 -4.11 4.65 15.80
CA THR A 193 -3.45 5.07 17.04
C THR A 193 -1.96 5.28 16.79
N LEU A 194 -1.46 6.48 17.10
CA LEU A 194 -0.03 6.78 17.11
C LEU A 194 0.54 6.46 18.47
N ASN A 195 1.27 5.36 18.58
CA ASN A 195 1.81 4.87 19.85
C ASN A 195 3.16 5.52 20.19
N PRO A 196 3.30 6.22 21.33
CA PRO A 196 4.52 6.93 21.70
C PRO A 196 5.53 6.06 22.49
N ALA A 197 5.33 4.75 22.56
CA ALA A 197 6.22 3.88 23.36
C ALA A 197 7.68 3.97 22.91
N ASP A 198 8.58 3.90 23.89
CA ASP A 198 10.03 3.77 23.72
C ASP A 198 10.52 2.54 24.53
N PRO A 199 11.11 1.51 23.88
CA PRO A 199 11.37 1.41 22.44
C PRO A 199 10.11 1.36 21.58
N PRO A 200 10.21 1.81 20.31
CA PRO A 200 9.05 1.86 19.40
C PRO A 200 8.47 0.49 19.13
N ILE A 201 7.14 0.42 19.09
CA ILE A 201 6.43 -0.82 18.75
C ILE A 201 6.47 -1.12 17.26
N LEU A 202 6.38 -2.40 16.89
CA LEU A 202 6.02 -2.79 15.53
C LEU A 202 4.57 -2.36 15.22
N MET A 203 4.23 -2.24 13.94
CA MET A 203 2.84 -2.01 13.55
C MET A 203 1.96 -3.18 14.00
N ARG A 204 0.85 -2.89 14.67
CA ARG A 204 -0.14 -3.88 15.12
C ARG A 204 -1.52 -3.47 14.71
N ASN A 205 -2.30 -4.42 14.24
CA ASN A 205 -3.68 -4.17 13.83
C ASN A 205 -4.58 -5.21 14.47
N THR A 206 -5.69 -4.76 15.04
CA THR A 206 -6.77 -5.63 15.49
C THR A 206 -7.96 -5.45 14.59
N ILE A 207 -8.51 -6.55 14.11
CA ILE A 207 -9.63 -6.62 13.18
C ILE A 207 -10.76 -7.35 13.88
N HIS A 208 -11.91 -6.70 14.03
CA HIS A 208 -13.14 -7.28 14.53
C HIS A 208 -14.14 -7.39 13.39
N ILE A 209 -14.65 -8.60 13.15
CA ILE A 209 -15.52 -8.90 12.02
C ILE A 209 -16.77 -9.57 12.57
N GLN A 210 -17.94 -8.98 12.28
CA GLN A 210 -19.24 -9.56 12.58
C GLN A 210 -19.84 -10.13 11.30
N THR A 211 -20.25 -11.40 11.36
CA THR A 211 -20.83 -12.14 10.23
C THR A 211 -22.34 -12.29 10.35
N SER A 212 -23.05 -12.41 9.21
CA SER A 212 -24.51 -12.64 9.15
C SER A 212 -24.94 -14.06 9.58
N GLY A 213 -24.07 -14.82 10.16
CA GLY A 213 -24.34 -16.19 10.61
C GLY A 213 -23.28 -16.65 11.57
N SER A 214 -23.44 -17.88 12.09
CA SER A 214 -22.47 -18.40 13.05
C SER A 214 -21.09 -18.61 12.43
N ALA A 215 -20.15 -17.73 12.73
CA ALA A 215 -18.76 -17.91 12.37
C ALA A 215 -18.18 -19.16 13.05
N GLU A 216 -18.65 -19.48 14.27
CA GLU A 216 -18.20 -20.66 14.98
C GLU A 216 -18.55 -21.96 14.26
N ALA A 217 -19.71 -22.02 13.59
CA ALA A 217 -20.11 -23.18 12.78
C ALA A 217 -19.19 -23.40 11.56
N LYS A 218 -18.52 -22.34 11.09
CA LYS A 218 -17.59 -22.36 9.95
C LYS A 218 -16.14 -22.08 10.35
N LYS A 219 -15.81 -22.25 11.62
CA LYS A 219 -14.49 -21.92 12.17
C LYS A 219 -13.34 -22.54 11.38
N GLY A 220 -13.44 -23.81 10.98
CA GLY A 220 -12.39 -24.46 10.19
C GLY A 220 -12.15 -23.78 8.85
N GLU A 221 -13.21 -23.53 8.07
CA GLU A 221 -13.14 -22.86 6.78
C GLU A 221 -12.57 -21.42 6.91
N ILE A 222 -12.97 -20.71 7.97
CA ILE A 222 -12.47 -19.35 8.24
C ILE A 222 -10.98 -19.37 8.55
N LEU A 223 -10.51 -20.28 9.41
CA LEU A 223 -9.09 -20.37 9.76
C LEU A 223 -8.22 -20.74 8.56
N GLU A 224 -8.67 -21.70 7.73
CA GLU A 224 -7.98 -22.06 6.49
C GLU A 224 -7.88 -20.88 5.51
N ALA A 225 -8.97 -20.11 5.34
CA ALA A 225 -8.97 -18.92 4.48
C ALA A 225 -8.06 -17.81 5.03
N LEU A 226 -8.03 -17.61 6.35
CA LEU A 226 -7.16 -16.65 7.00
C LEU A 226 -5.68 -17.04 6.84
N ASP A 227 -5.33 -18.31 7.03
CA ASP A 227 -3.94 -18.80 6.88
C ASP A 227 -3.45 -18.65 5.44
N ALA A 228 -4.26 -19.06 4.46
CA ALA A 228 -3.93 -18.89 3.05
C ALA A 228 -3.74 -17.41 2.67
N MET A 229 -4.57 -16.52 3.23
CA MET A 229 -4.44 -15.08 2.97
C MET A 229 -3.18 -14.50 3.62
N VAL A 230 -2.83 -14.92 4.84
CA VAL A 230 -1.59 -14.50 5.51
C VAL A 230 -0.37 -14.92 4.68
N GLU A 231 -0.32 -16.16 4.20
CA GLU A 231 0.73 -16.64 3.30
C GLU A 231 0.83 -15.82 2.01
N ASN A 232 -0.32 -15.46 1.43
CA ASN A 232 -0.36 -14.63 0.23
C ASN A 232 0.25 -13.23 0.49
N VAL A 233 -0.12 -12.57 1.60
CA VAL A 233 0.49 -11.28 1.97
C VAL A 233 1.98 -11.44 2.24
N GLN A 234 2.41 -12.49 2.92
CA GLN A 234 3.83 -12.79 3.20
C GLN A 234 4.67 -12.94 1.94
N SER A 235 4.06 -13.29 0.81
CA SER A 235 4.77 -13.41 -0.48
C SER A 235 5.43 -12.10 -0.93
N TYR A 236 4.94 -10.95 -0.46
CA TYR A 236 5.51 -9.63 -0.75
C TYR A 236 5.79 -8.78 0.51
N VAL A 237 5.30 -9.19 1.69
CA VAL A 237 5.57 -8.59 3.00
C VAL A 237 6.00 -9.68 3.98
N PRO A 238 7.26 -10.15 3.95
CA PRO A 238 7.70 -11.28 4.77
C PRO A 238 7.49 -11.10 6.27
N GLY A 239 7.49 -9.86 6.77
CA GLY A 239 7.28 -9.53 8.18
C GLY A 239 5.82 -9.48 8.64
N TYR A 240 4.85 -9.79 7.75
CA TYR A 240 3.43 -9.88 8.10
C TYR A 240 3.12 -11.20 8.80
N ARG A 241 2.46 -11.17 9.95
CA ARG A 241 2.13 -12.37 10.72
C ARG A 241 1.01 -12.13 11.72
N TYR A 242 0.40 -13.20 12.20
CA TYR A 242 -0.45 -13.11 13.39
C TYR A 242 0.35 -12.64 14.60
N LYS A 243 -0.26 -11.74 15.37
CA LYS A 243 0.24 -11.34 16.69
C LYS A 243 -0.23 -12.31 17.78
N ALA A 244 -1.43 -12.85 17.59
CA ALA A 244 -2.06 -13.86 18.43
C ALA A 244 -2.95 -14.73 17.54
N GLU A 245 -3.24 -15.96 17.98
CA GLU A 245 -4.16 -16.86 17.28
C GLU A 245 -5.52 -16.19 17.03
N PRO A 246 -6.11 -16.36 15.83
CA PRO A 246 -7.44 -15.85 15.54
C PRO A 246 -8.49 -16.41 16.49
N VAL A 247 -9.39 -15.58 16.99
CA VAL A 247 -10.50 -15.97 17.85
C VAL A 247 -11.80 -15.95 17.06
N VAL A 248 -12.43 -17.11 16.95
CA VAL A 248 -13.75 -17.28 16.31
C VAL A 248 -14.74 -17.72 17.38
N LYS A 249 -15.73 -16.88 17.67
CA LYS A 249 -16.73 -17.13 18.70
C LYS A 249 -18.07 -16.54 18.26
N ASP A 250 -19.13 -17.36 18.35
CA ASP A 250 -20.49 -17.00 17.94
C ASP A 250 -20.50 -16.50 16.47
N ASP A 251 -20.82 -15.24 16.23
CA ASP A 251 -20.83 -14.56 14.93
C ASP A 251 -19.66 -13.58 14.76
N ILE A 252 -18.67 -13.60 15.66
CA ILE A 252 -17.54 -12.69 15.69
C ILE A 252 -16.22 -13.39 15.40
N VAL A 253 -15.44 -12.82 14.48
CA VAL A 253 -14.04 -13.18 14.22
C VAL A 253 -13.16 -12.02 14.64
N THR A 254 -12.18 -12.31 15.52
CA THR A 254 -11.18 -11.33 15.94
C THR A 254 -9.81 -11.82 15.54
N VAL A 255 -9.09 -11.00 14.76
CA VAL A 255 -7.74 -11.29 14.28
C VAL A 255 -6.81 -10.15 14.68
N SER A 256 -5.64 -10.50 15.21
CA SER A 256 -4.57 -9.55 15.48
C SER A 256 -3.36 -9.88 14.61
N VAL A 257 -2.93 -8.91 13.80
CA VAL A 257 -1.74 -9.04 12.94
C VAL A 257 -0.68 -8.04 13.35
N GLU A 258 0.57 -8.40 13.11
CA GLU A 258 1.75 -7.57 13.32
C GLU A 258 2.55 -7.49 12.02
N VAL A 259 3.10 -6.32 11.72
CA VAL A 259 3.97 -6.09 10.56
C VAL A 259 5.33 -5.60 11.04
N GLU A 260 6.34 -6.41 10.80
CA GLU A 260 7.74 -6.05 10.97
C GLU A 260 8.29 -5.62 9.61
N GLY A 261 8.88 -4.43 9.51
CA GLY A 261 9.52 -3.98 8.28
C GLY A 261 10.81 -4.77 7.99
N ASN A 262 11.19 -4.88 6.73
CA ASN A 262 12.41 -5.58 6.32
C ASN A 262 13.67 -4.99 6.94
N GLY A 263 13.69 -3.68 7.20
CA GLY A 263 14.88 -2.99 7.74
C GLY A 263 15.90 -2.61 6.66
N ASP A 264 15.51 -2.61 5.38
CA ASP A 264 16.40 -2.27 4.26
C ASP A 264 16.80 -0.81 4.28
N PHE A 265 15.82 0.08 4.36
CA PHE A 265 16.02 1.53 4.49
C PHE A 265 15.44 2.08 5.79
N LEU A 266 14.22 1.72 6.10
CA LEU A 266 13.53 2.13 7.33
C LEU A 266 13.74 1.11 8.45
N PRO A 267 13.73 1.54 9.73
CA PRO A 267 13.85 0.62 10.85
C PRO A 267 12.70 -0.40 10.86
N LYS A 268 12.94 -1.58 11.42
CA LYS A 268 11.96 -2.67 11.50
C LYS A 268 10.62 -2.29 12.14
N TYR A 269 10.60 -1.32 13.05
CA TYR A 269 9.35 -0.82 13.64
C TYR A 269 8.48 -0.04 12.64
N ALA A 270 9.03 0.41 11.52
CA ALA A 270 8.31 1.13 10.48
C ALA A 270 7.55 0.19 9.51
N GLY A 271 7.02 -0.92 10.01
CA GLY A 271 6.25 -1.88 9.22
C GLY A 271 5.04 -1.28 8.48
N ASN A 272 4.50 -0.17 8.99
CA ASN A 272 3.44 0.58 8.30
C ASN A 272 3.92 1.21 6.98
N LEU A 273 5.14 1.69 6.91
CA LEU A 273 5.72 2.22 5.68
C LEU A 273 6.15 1.09 4.75
N ASP A 274 6.72 0.03 5.31
CA ASP A 274 7.18 -1.13 4.55
C ASP A 274 6.04 -1.86 3.83
N ILE A 275 4.90 -2.09 4.50
CA ILE A 275 3.78 -2.81 3.87
C ILE A 275 3.17 -2.04 2.69
N ILE A 276 3.02 -0.72 2.78
CA ILE A 276 2.43 0.06 1.68
C ILE A 276 3.40 0.17 0.50
N THR A 277 4.70 0.30 0.75
CA THR A 277 5.71 0.36 -0.33
C THR A 277 5.89 -1.00 -0.98
N ALA A 278 5.91 -2.09 -0.22
CA ALA A 278 5.97 -3.45 -0.76
C ALA A 278 4.74 -3.79 -1.62
N ALA A 279 3.54 -3.41 -1.18
CA ALA A 279 2.31 -3.56 -1.96
C ALA A 279 2.36 -2.75 -3.27
N ALA A 280 2.89 -1.52 -3.23
CA ALA A 280 3.06 -0.69 -4.41
C ALA A 280 4.08 -1.28 -5.39
N VAL A 281 5.22 -1.79 -4.92
CA VAL A 281 6.21 -2.49 -5.76
C VAL A 281 5.57 -3.71 -6.43
N LYS A 282 4.85 -4.56 -5.68
CA LYS A 282 4.15 -5.72 -6.22
C LYS A 282 3.16 -5.34 -7.34
N THR A 283 2.42 -4.24 -7.14
CA THR A 283 1.51 -3.70 -8.15
C THR A 283 2.24 -3.24 -9.40
N GLY A 284 3.32 -2.48 -9.24
CA GLY A 284 4.14 -2.00 -10.35
C GLY A 284 4.80 -3.12 -11.15
N GLU A 285 5.26 -4.18 -10.47
CA GLU A 285 5.79 -5.37 -11.15
C GLU A 285 4.77 -6.04 -12.07
N MET A 286 3.52 -6.15 -11.63
CA MET A 286 2.45 -6.71 -12.46
C MET A 286 2.13 -5.79 -13.64
N MET A 287 2.05 -4.48 -13.41
CA MET A 287 1.88 -3.49 -14.49
C MET A 287 3.03 -3.54 -15.51
N ALA A 288 4.27 -3.61 -15.01
CA ALA A 288 5.45 -3.69 -15.88
C ALA A 288 5.47 -4.96 -16.74
N LYS A 289 5.17 -6.12 -16.17
CA LYS A 289 5.06 -7.38 -16.92
C LYS A 289 4.04 -7.26 -18.05
N ASN A 290 2.87 -6.70 -17.78
CA ASN A 290 1.83 -6.49 -18.79
C ASN A 290 2.27 -5.53 -19.91
N LEU A 291 3.00 -4.46 -19.58
CA LEU A 291 3.54 -3.53 -20.59
C LEU A 291 4.58 -4.24 -21.48
N LEU A 292 5.50 -5.00 -20.90
CA LEU A 292 6.52 -5.75 -21.64
C LEU A 292 5.95 -6.85 -22.54
N GLU A 293 4.82 -7.45 -22.15
CA GLU A 293 4.13 -8.44 -22.98
C GLU A 293 3.48 -7.79 -24.21
N LYS A 294 2.90 -6.60 -24.06
CA LYS A 294 2.31 -5.85 -25.18
C LYS A 294 3.33 -5.38 -26.22
N GLU A 295 4.56 -5.10 -25.81
CA GLU A 295 5.64 -4.73 -26.73
C GLU A 295 6.18 -5.92 -27.54
N ARG A 296 5.86 -7.15 -27.15
CA ARG A 296 6.30 -8.38 -27.83
C ARG A 296 5.32 -8.89 -28.90
N VAL A 297 4.13 -8.34 -28.94
CA VAL A 297 3.05 -8.65 -29.92
C VAL A 297 3.02 -7.60 -30.99
#